data_6250f9f8d0e22c9ecbbdc1b3b608e6e0
#
_entry.id   6250f9f8d0e22c9ecbbdc1b3b608e6e0
#
_cell.length_a   1.000
_cell.length_b   1.000
_cell.length_c   1.000
_cell.angle_alpha   90.00
_cell.angle_beta   90.00
_cell.angle_gamma   90.00
#
_symmetry.space_group_name_H-M   'P 1'
#
loop_
_entity.id
_entity.type
_entity.pdbx_description
1 polymer ?
#
loop_
_entity_poly.entity_id
_entity_poly.type
_entity_poly.pdbx_seq_one_letter_code
_entity_poly.pdbx_strand_id
1 'polypeptide(L)'
;LLEKKDDENSKRELIKLEELYTLGKVNFDSIIVIDFGSSLKSVLTSLVFSDVDDEKVMFTTVNQWFDQSIFFENSVKNLYFPSVNLEEFKKYNENYFQTFGIQPQEITILAYDALGLIYYVWKKNNGINSINDFYIKEKIKGKIGTFQFKNNKVLQDLKIYKSVNKSFKEN
;
A
#
# COMPACT_ATOMS: atom_id res chain seq x y z
N LEU A 1 12.92 9.99 -27.49
CA LEU A 1 14.26 10.65 -27.40
C LEU A 1 15.17 10.21 -28.56
N LEU A 2 15.16 8.93 -28.95
CA LEU A 2 15.95 8.40 -30.08
C LEU A 2 15.42 8.92 -31.43
N GLU A 3 14.11 9.04 -31.57
CA GLU A 3 13.45 9.60 -32.78
C GLU A 3 13.88 11.03 -33.14
N LYS A 4 14.41 11.78 -32.16
CA LYS A 4 14.88 13.16 -32.35
C LYS A 4 16.36 13.26 -32.71
N LYS A 5 17.09 12.14 -32.74
CA LYS A 5 18.49 12.08 -33.13
C LYS A 5 18.59 11.49 -34.52
N ASP A 6 19.13 12.25 -35.45
CA ASP A 6 19.29 11.85 -36.86
C ASP A 6 20.69 11.27 -37.15
N ASP A 7 21.23 10.46 -36.21
CA ASP A 7 22.45 9.72 -36.39
C ASP A 7 22.18 8.23 -36.66
N GLU A 8 23.09 7.58 -37.41
CA GLU A 8 22.91 6.18 -37.83
C GLU A 8 22.84 5.20 -36.66
N ASN A 9 23.51 5.48 -35.53
CA ASN A 9 23.48 4.62 -34.35
C ASN A 9 22.11 4.67 -33.67
N SER A 10 21.53 5.85 -33.54
CA SER A 10 20.18 6.03 -33.00
C SER A 10 19.11 5.37 -33.89
N LYS A 11 19.26 5.40 -35.22
CA LYS A 11 18.36 4.69 -36.15
C LYS A 11 18.47 3.18 -36.00
N ARG A 12 19.67 2.63 -35.83
CA ARG A 12 19.88 1.19 -35.57
C ARG A 12 19.34 0.76 -34.21
N GLU A 13 19.47 1.58 -33.18
CA GLU A 13 18.87 1.32 -31.87
C GLU A 13 17.34 1.38 -31.92
N LEU A 14 16.76 2.32 -32.68
CA LEU A 14 15.32 2.40 -32.87
C LEU A 14 14.76 1.13 -33.52
N ILE A 15 15.38 0.69 -34.62
CA ILE A 15 14.98 -0.56 -35.31
C ILE A 15 15.05 -1.75 -34.36
N LYS A 16 16.10 -1.88 -33.56
CA LYS A 16 16.21 -2.94 -32.55
C LYS A 16 15.11 -2.87 -31.50
N LEU A 17 14.73 -1.69 -31.05
CA LEU A 17 13.64 -1.49 -30.08
C LEU A 17 12.26 -1.81 -30.69
N GLU A 18 12.05 -1.50 -31.96
CA GLU A 18 10.81 -1.82 -32.70
C GLU A 18 10.65 -3.32 -32.92
N GLU A 19 11.73 -4.07 -33.02
CA GLU A 19 11.73 -5.54 -33.14
C GLU A 19 11.54 -6.26 -31.79
N LEU A 20 11.65 -5.56 -30.66
CA LEU A 20 11.44 -6.13 -29.33
C LEU A 20 9.95 -6.22 -29.02
N TYR A 21 9.45 -7.41 -28.75
CA TYR A 21 8.09 -7.64 -28.24
C TYR A 21 7.95 -7.25 -26.76
N THR A 22 9.07 -6.99 -26.07
CA THR A 22 9.15 -6.70 -24.63
C THR A 22 10.11 -5.55 -24.37
N LEU A 23 10.06 -4.96 -23.18
CA LEU A 23 10.96 -3.86 -22.77
C LEU A 23 12.44 -4.28 -22.70
N GLY A 24 12.71 -5.58 -22.65
CA GLY A 24 14.06 -6.11 -22.46
C GLY A 24 14.66 -5.68 -21.12
N LYS A 25 15.98 -5.48 -21.07
CA LYS A 25 16.65 -5.04 -19.85
C LYS A 25 16.28 -3.58 -19.54
N VAL A 26 15.52 -3.38 -18.45
CA VAL A 26 15.16 -2.04 -17.97
C VAL A 26 16.34 -1.37 -17.26
N ASN A 27 16.34 -0.04 -17.25
CA ASN A 27 17.40 0.79 -16.66
C ASN A 27 16.98 1.45 -15.33
N PHE A 28 16.07 0.84 -14.61
CA PHE A 28 15.61 1.28 -13.28
C PHE A 28 15.63 0.11 -12.30
N ASP A 29 15.83 0.41 -11.02
CA ASP A 29 15.96 -0.56 -9.94
C ASP A 29 14.67 -0.71 -9.11
N SER A 30 13.75 0.21 -9.27
CA SER A 30 12.48 0.19 -8.54
C SER A 30 11.34 0.83 -9.32
N ILE A 31 10.13 0.38 -9.03
CA ILE A 31 8.89 0.92 -9.59
C ILE A 31 7.86 1.09 -8.48
N ILE A 32 7.14 2.21 -8.51
CA ILE A 32 6.02 2.48 -7.61
C ILE A 32 4.73 2.46 -8.43
N VAL A 33 3.85 1.52 -8.12
CA VAL A 33 2.51 1.42 -8.74
C VAL A 33 1.48 1.90 -7.73
N ILE A 34 0.84 3.03 -8.00
CA ILE A 34 -0.18 3.62 -7.13
C ILE A 34 -1.55 3.19 -7.62
N ASP A 35 -1.99 2.00 -7.21
CA ASP A 35 -3.28 1.43 -7.60
C ASP A 35 -3.75 0.37 -6.59
N PHE A 36 -4.96 -0.17 -6.76
CA PHE A 36 -5.62 -1.11 -5.86
C PHE A 36 -6.32 -2.24 -6.62
N GLY A 37 -6.53 -3.36 -5.93
CA GLY A 37 -7.37 -4.47 -6.40
C GLY A 37 -6.98 -5.01 -7.77
N SER A 38 -7.96 -5.18 -8.65
CA SER A 38 -7.77 -5.74 -10.00
C SER A 38 -6.91 -4.88 -10.91
N SER A 39 -6.98 -3.55 -10.78
CA SER A 39 -6.17 -2.62 -11.57
C SER A 39 -4.69 -2.77 -11.22
N LEU A 40 -4.34 -2.78 -9.94
CA LEU A 40 -2.97 -3.05 -9.49
C LEU A 40 -2.44 -4.36 -10.07
N LYS A 41 -3.24 -5.43 -10.00
CA LYS A 41 -2.85 -6.74 -10.56
C LYS A 41 -2.55 -6.66 -12.04
N SER A 42 -3.44 -6.04 -12.81
CA SER A 42 -3.28 -5.93 -14.27
C SER A 42 -1.99 -5.19 -14.62
N VAL A 43 -1.69 -4.11 -13.91
CA VAL A 43 -0.45 -3.35 -14.13
C VAL A 43 0.78 -4.19 -13.77
N LEU A 44 0.78 -4.83 -12.59
CA LEU A 44 1.90 -5.66 -12.15
C LEU A 44 2.15 -6.84 -13.10
N THR A 45 1.08 -7.52 -13.54
CA THR A 45 1.16 -8.62 -14.52
C THR A 45 1.70 -8.13 -15.87
N SER A 46 1.25 -6.97 -16.35
CA SER A 46 1.73 -6.39 -17.60
C SER A 46 3.21 -6.04 -17.54
N LEU A 47 3.69 -5.53 -16.41
CA LEU A 47 5.11 -5.22 -16.20
C LEU A 47 5.97 -6.48 -16.24
N VAL A 48 5.57 -7.53 -15.54
CA VAL A 48 6.31 -8.82 -15.55
C VAL A 48 6.24 -9.45 -16.95
N PHE A 49 5.10 -9.39 -17.62
CA PHE A 49 4.96 -9.86 -19.00
C PHE A 49 5.86 -9.09 -20.00
N SER A 50 6.16 -7.83 -19.69
CA SER A 50 7.09 -7.00 -20.46
C SER A 50 8.55 -7.16 -20.02
N ASP A 51 8.91 -8.27 -19.37
CA ASP A 51 10.25 -8.62 -18.88
C ASP A 51 10.80 -7.70 -17.78
N VAL A 52 9.95 -7.00 -17.05
CA VAL A 52 10.37 -6.33 -15.82
C VAL A 52 10.53 -7.38 -14.73
N ASP A 53 11.77 -7.79 -14.51
CA ASP A 53 12.15 -8.88 -13.61
C ASP A 53 11.95 -8.47 -12.14
N ASP A 54 11.00 -9.09 -11.45
CA ASP A 54 10.67 -8.83 -10.04
C ASP A 54 11.73 -9.34 -9.04
N GLU A 55 12.74 -10.05 -9.50
CA GLU A 55 13.93 -10.40 -8.70
C GLU A 55 14.99 -9.30 -8.72
N LYS A 56 15.02 -8.47 -9.77
CA LYS A 56 15.98 -7.39 -9.97
C LYS A 56 15.41 -6.00 -9.72
N VAL A 57 14.11 -5.83 -9.97
CA VAL A 57 13.41 -4.57 -9.79
C VAL A 57 12.53 -4.67 -8.54
N MET A 58 12.65 -3.71 -7.64
CA MET A 58 11.81 -3.63 -6.46
C MET A 58 10.44 -3.06 -6.81
N PHE A 59 9.39 -3.85 -6.64
CA PHE A 59 8.01 -3.39 -6.81
C PHE A 59 7.47 -2.83 -5.51
N THR A 60 6.94 -1.62 -5.54
CA THR A 60 6.31 -0.98 -4.39
C THR A 60 4.92 -0.44 -4.74
N THR A 61 4.04 -0.42 -3.76
CA THR A 61 2.70 0.15 -3.92
C THR A 61 2.26 0.87 -2.63
N VAL A 62 1.06 1.42 -2.64
CA VAL A 62 0.42 2.04 -1.47
C VAL A 62 -0.18 0.98 -0.53
N ASN A 63 -0.76 1.39 0.59
CA ASN A 63 -1.39 0.47 1.55
C ASN A 63 -2.47 -0.39 0.89
N GLN A 64 -2.29 -1.70 0.91
CA GLN A 64 -3.23 -2.68 0.35
C GLN A 64 -4.10 -3.36 1.41
N TRP A 65 -4.06 -2.93 2.65
CA TRP A 65 -4.88 -3.47 3.74
C TRP A 65 -4.87 -5.00 3.88
N PHE A 66 -3.78 -5.65 3.44
CA PHE A 66 -3.63 -7.10 3.42
C PHE A 66 -4.67 -7.83 2.54
N ASP A 67 -5.02 -7.22 1.40
CA ASP A 67 -5.91 -7.82 0.42
C ASP A 67 -5.30 -9.12 -0.13
N GLN A 68 -5.91 -10.25 0.22
CA GLN A 68 -5.49 -11.58 -0.24
C GLN A 68 -5.57 -11.74 -1.76
N SER A 69 -6.36 -10.89 -2.41
CA SER A 69 -6.54 -10.96 -3.86
C SER A 69 -5.27 -10.67 -4.65
N ILE A 70 -4.29 -9.96 -4.07
CA ILE A 70 -3.00 -9.69 -4.73
C ILE A 70 -2.17 -10.96 -4.97
N PHE A 71 -2.50 -12.08 -4.30
CA PHE A 71 -1.80 -13.36 -4.49
C PHE A 71 -2.38 -14.24 -5.59
N PHE A 72 -3.43 -13.83 -6.28
CA PHE A 72 -4.10 -14.66 -7.29
C PHE A 72 -3.21 -15.00 -8.47
N GLU A 73 -2.29 -14.13 -8.80
CA GLU A 73 -1.33 -14.35 -9.88
C GLU A 73 0.08 -14.47 -9.28
N ASN A 74 0.78 -15.53 -9.69
CA ASN A 74 2.17 -15.76 -9.27
C ASN A 74 3.16 -14.80 -9.95
N SER A 75 2.65 -13.77 -10.61
CA SER A 75 3.45 -12.87 -11.46
C SER A 75 4.34 -11.90 -10.70
N VAL A 76 3.97 -11.54 -9.46
CA VAL A 76 4.80 -10.65 -8.63
C VAL A 76 5.11 -11.30 -7.30
N LYS A 77 6.34 -11.74 -7.14
CA LYS A 77 6.82 -12.43 -5.92
C LYS A 77 7.24 -11.47 -4.81
N ASN A 78 7.61 -10.24 -5.16
CA ASN A 78 8.28 -9.30 -4.27
C ASN A 78 7.61 -7.91 -4.32
N LEU A 79 6.35 -7.81 -3.89
CA LEU A 79 5.65 -6.54 -3.78
C LEU A 79 5.79 -5.99 -2.35
N TYR A 80 6.29 -4.77 -2.21
CA TYR A 80 6.39 -4.06 -0.95
C TYR A 80 5.30 -3.00 -0.82
N PHE A 81 4.72 -2.88 0.37
CA PHE A 81 3.73 -1.85 0.66
C PHE A 81 3.71 -1.46 2.14
N PRO A 82 3.42 -0.18 2.46
CA PRO A 82 3.18 0.24 3.83
C PRO A 82 1.80 -0.24 4.29
N SER A 83 1.68 -0.71 5.53
CA SER A 83 0.38 -0.99 6.13
C SER A 83 0.45 -0.92 7.65
N VAL A 84 -0.70 -1.10 8.28
CA VAL A 84 -0.89 -1.17 9.73
C VAL A 84 -0.31 -2.46 10.32
N ASN A 85 -0.40 -2.64 11.63
CA ASN A 85 0.05 -3.88 12.25
C ASN A 85 -0.84 -5.07 11.82
N LEU A 86 -0.24 -6.08 11.19
CA LEU A 86 -0.94 -7.25 10.64
C LEU A 86 -1.68 -8.06 11.71
N GLU A 87 -1.05 -8.29 12.87
CA GLU A 87 -1.65 -9.09 13.94
C GLU A 87 -2.85 -8.37 14.58
N GLU A 88 -2.74 -7.08 14.77
CA GLU A 88 -3.86 -6.27 15.29
C GLU A 88 -5.01 -6.19 14.27
N PHE A 89 -4.69 -6.10 12.97
CA PHE A 89 -5.67 -6.15 11.88
C PHE A 89 -6.41 -7.48 11.85
N LYS A 90 -5.70 -8.61 11.93
CA LYS A 90 -6.32 -9.95 12.00
C LYS A 90 -7.25 -10.07 13.20
N LYS A 91 -6.80 -9.70 14.40
CA LYS A 91 -7.62 -9.73 15.62
C LYS A 91 -8.89 -8.87 15.49
N TYR A 92 -8.78 -7.71 14.86
CA TYR A 92 -9.94 -6.87 14.60
C TYR A 92 -10.94 -7.57 13.70
N ASN A 93 -10.49 -8.14 12.57
CA ASN A 93 -11.33 -8.83 11.61
C ASN A 93 -12.03 -10.06 12.25
N GLU A 94 -11.32 -10.84 13.02
CA GLU A 94 -11.86 -11.98 13.75
C GLU A 94 -12.96 -11.55 14.74
N ASN A 95 -12.68 -10.55 15.57
CA ASN A 95 -13.65 -10.04 16.55
C ASN A 95 -14.89 -9.43 15.87
N TYR A 96 -14.68 -8.72 14.77
CA TYR A 96 -15.78 -8.14 13.99
C TYR A 96 -16.67 -9.25 13.40
N PHE A 97 -16.04 -10.25 12.78
CA PHE A 97 -16.76 -11.40 12.24
C PHE A 97 -17.54 -12.16 13.30
N GLN A 98 -16.95 -12.42 14.46
CA GLN A 98 -17.64 -13.08 15.58
C GLN A 98 -18.84 -12.28 16.08
N THR A 99 -18.77 -10.96 16.03
CA THR A 99 -19.84 -10.07 16.52
C THR A 99 -20.97 -9.92 15.51
N PHE A 100 -20.62 -9.74 14.22
CA PHE A 100 -21.58 -9.33 13.18
C PHE A 100 -21.84 -10.40 12.11
N GLY A 101 -21.09 -11.50 12.09
CA GLY A 101 -21.23 -12.59 11.11
C GLY A 101 -20.76 -12.26 9.69
N ILE A 102 -20.16 -11.08 9.49
CA ILE A 102 -19.64 -10.60 8.20
C ILE A 102 -18.22 -10.07 8.36
N GLN A 103 -17.45 -10.08 7.27
CA GLN A 103 -16.12 -9.45 7.27
C GLN A 103 -16.24 -7.91 7.26
N PRO A 104 -15.41 -7.20 8.03
CA PRO A 104 -15.39 -5.74 8.00
C PRO A 104 -14.84 -5.24 6.66
N GLN A 105 -15.34 -4.10 6.20
CA GLN A 105 -14.66 -3.32 5.18
C GLN A 105 -13.52 -2.52 5.83
N GLU A 106 -12.48 -2.19 5.07
CA GLU A 106 -11.30 -1.47 5.58
C GLU A 106 -11.66 -0.16 6.27
N ILE A 107 -12.67 0.57 5.74
CA ILE A 107 -13.14 1.83 6.30
C ILE A 107 -13.72 1.68 7.71
N THR A 108 -14.25 0.51 8.08
CA THR A 108 -14.86 0.28 9.40
C THR A 108 -13.85 0.39 10.53
N ILE A 109 -12.61 0.01 10.28
CA ILE A 109 -11.53 0.10 11.26
C ILE A 109 -11.16 1.57 11.57
N LEU A 110 -11.15 2.41 10.52
CA LEU A 110 -10.92 3.86 10.68
C LEU A 110 -12.08 4.52 11.44
N ALA A 111 -13.31 4.12 11.16
CA ALA A 111 -14.48 4.60 11.90
C ALA A 111 -14.43 4.19 13.38
N TYR A 112 -13.98 2.97 13.67
CA TYR A 112 -13.81 2.47 15.04
C TYR A 112 -12.79 3.34 15.82
N ASP A 113 -11.63 3.59 15.23
CA ASP A 113 -10.58 4.41 15.84
C ASP A 113 -11.02 5.88 15.98
N ALA A 114 -11.79 6.41 15.02
CA ALA A 114 -12.36 7.75 15.11
C ALA A 114 -13.34 7.89 16.28
N LEU A 115 -14.24 6.91 16.47
CA LEU A 115 -15.16 6.89 17.62
C LEU A 115 -14.41 6.75 18.94
N GLY A 116 -13.37 5.91 18.98
CA GLY A 116 -12.51 5.76 20.14
C GLY A 116 -11.81 7.08 20.51
N LEU A 117 -11.33 7.81 19.51
CA LEU A 117 -10.74 9.14 19.71
C LEU A 117 -11.76 10.16 20.24
N ILE A 118 -12.95 10.22 19.66
CA ILE A 118 -14.02 11.11 20.14
C ILE A 118 -14.33 10.82 21.60
N TYR A 119 -14.51 9.54 21.95
CA TYR A 119 -14.77 9.15 23.34
C TYR A 119 -13.62 9.50 24.28
N TYR A 120 -12.38 9.28 23.85
CA TYR A 120 -11.19 9.65 24.62
C TYR A 120 -11.13 11.15 24.93
N VAL A 121 -11.34 12.00 23.92
CA VAL A 121 -11.33 13.46 24.03
C VAL A 121 -12.45 13.91 24.95
N TRP A 122 -13.66 13.39 24.75
CA TRP A 122 -14.82 13.70 25.56
C TRP A 122 -14.60 13.39 27.05
N LYS A 123 -14.07 12.20 27.32
CA LYS A 123 -13.77 11.77 28.70
C LYS A 123 -12.66 12.59 29.34
N LYS A 124 -11.60 12.90 28.60
CA LYS A 124 -10.45 13.67 29.09
C LYS A 124 -10.83 15.09 29.47
N ASN A 125 -11.71 15.73 28.71
CA ASN A 125 -12.06 17.14 28.83
C ASN A 125 -13.45 17.38 29.50
N ASN A 126 -14.11 16.32 29.97
CA ASN A 126 -15.53 16.37 30.43
C ASN A 126 -16.48 16.97 29.38
N GLY A 127 -16.25 16.71 28.13
CA GLY A 127 -17.01 17.22 26.99
C GLY A 127 -16.11 17.58 25.82
N ILE A 128 -16.70 17.95 24.70
CA ILE A 128 -15.99 18.49 23.53
C ILE A 128 -16.54 19.90 23.31
N ASN A 129 -15.68 20.90 23.50
CA ASN A 129 -16.07 22.31 23.43
C ASN A 129 -15.65 22.96 22.11
N SER A 130 -14.58 22.46 21.50
CA SER A 130 -14.06 22.99 20.23
C SER A 130 -13.26 21.94 19.47
N ILE A 131 -12.99 22.22 18.19
CA ILE A 131 -12.09 21.41 17.36
C ILE A 131 -10.66 21.34 17.95
N ASN A 132 -10.28 22.34 18.73
CA ASN A 132 -8.95 22.39 19.35
C ASN A 132 -8.75 21.28 20.39
N ASP A 133 -9.81 20.71 20.93
CA ASP A 133 -9.75 19.60 21.89
C ASP A 133 -9.17 18.33 21.25
N PHE A 134 -9.21 18.26 19.92
CA PHE A 134 -8.59 17.16 19.15
C PHE A 134 -7.11 17.38 18.81
N TYR A 135 -6.53 18.56 19.09
CA TYR A 135 -5.11 18.80 18.91
C TYR A 135 -4.27 18.16 20.04
N ILE A 136 -4.25 16.85 20.02
CA ILE A 136 -3.51 16.04 20.99
C ILE A 136 -2.07 15.93 20.51
N LYS A 137 -1.11 16.34 21.34
CA LYS A 137 0.33 16.31 21.00
C LYS A 137 0.94 14.91 21.10
N GLU A 138 0.39 14.10 21.99
CA GLU A 138 0.85 12.75 22.26
C GLU A 138 0.43 11.79 21.15
N LYS A 139 1.19 10.71 20.95
CA LYS A 139 0.78 9.59 20.12
C LYS A 139 -0.40 8.86 20.78
N ILE A 140 -1.40 8.56 19.98
CA ILE A 140 -2.61 7.84 20.41
C ILE A 140 -2.54 6.43 19.87
N LYS A 141 -2.70 5.44 20.76
CA LYS A 141 -2.81 4.05 20.34
C LYS A 141 -4.24 3.77 19.90
N GLY A 142 -4.43 3.57 18.60
CA GLY A 142 -5.66 3.06 18.01
C GLY A 142 -5.77 1.53 18.07
N LYS A 143 -6.78 1.00 17.40
CA LYS A 143 -7.05 -0.46 17.37
C LYS A 143 -6.01 -1.22 16.56
N ILE A 144 -5.51 -0.63 15.49
CA ILE A 144 -4.61 -1.28 14.51
C ILE A 144 -3.26 -0.59 14.37
N GLY A 145 -2.98 0.39 15.19
CA GLY A 145 -1.71 1.12 15.14
C GLY A 145 -1.73 2.39 15.97
N THR A 146 -0.66 3.13 15.85
CA THR A 146 -0.46 4.38 16.58
C THR A 146 -0.53 5.54 15.60
N PHE A 147 -1.21 6.59 15.99
CA PHE A 147 -1.33 7.81 15.19
C PHE A 147 -1.15 9.07 16.03
N GLN A 148 -0.85 10.18 15.39
CA GLN A 148 -0.74 11.50 16.02
C GLN A 148 -1.27 12.58 15.08
N PHE A 149 -1.68 13.71 15.69
CA PHE A 149 -2.06 14.91 14.95
C PHE A 149 -0.87 15.85 14.83
N LYS A 150 -0.56 16.26 13.61
CA LYS A 150 0.49 17.24 13.33
C LYS A 150 0.09 18.09 12.13
N ASN A 151 0.12 19.41 12.29
CA ASN A 151 -0.19 20.36 11.21
C ASN A 151 -1.53 20.06 10.51
N ASN A 152 -2.60 19.82 11.27
CA ASN A 152 -3.93 19.45 10.79
C ASN A 152 -4.00 18.18 9.95
N LYS A 153 -3.00 17.30 10.10
CA LYS A 153 -2.95 16.00 9.44
C LYS A 153 -2.82 14.89 10.46
N VAL A 154 -3.39 13.74 10.14
CA VAL A 154 -3.16 12.51 10.89
C VAL A 154 -1.93 11.82 10.31
N LEU A 155 -0.93 11.58 11.15
CA LEU A 155 0.22 10.76 10.83
C LEU A 155 0.05 9.42 11.51
N GLN A 156 0.08 8.34 10.76
CA GLN A 156 -0.02 6.99 11.27
C GLN A 156 1.35 6.30 11.17
N ASP A 157 1.73 5.58 12.22
CA ASP A 157 2.92 4.75 12.20
C ASP A 157 2.59 3.48 11.38
N LEU A 158 3.17 3.36 10.20
CA LEU A 158 3.00 2.21 9.31
C LEU A 158 4.27 1.35 9.34
N LYS A 159 4.10 0.07 9.05
CA LYS A 159 5.16 -0.90 8.83
C LYS A 159 5.25 -1.23 7.35
N ILE A 160 6.42 -1.63 6.89
CA ILE A 160 6.57 -2.13 5.52
C ILE A 160 6.34 -3.64 5.53
N TYR A 161 5.50 -4.08 4.62
CA TYR A 161 5.24 -5.49 4.38
C TYR A 161 5.69 -5.90 2.99
N LYS A 162 6.05 -7.16 2.87
CA LYS A 162 6.39 -7.81 1.63
C LYS A 162 5.44 -8.98 1.38
N SER A 163 4.98 -9.11 0.14
CA SER A 163 4.26 -10.31 -0.29
C SER A 163 5.26 -11.44 -0.57
N VAL A 164 5.16 -12.58 0.11
CA VAL A 164 6.03 -13.74 -0.08
C VAL A 164 5.21 -15.02 0.04
N ASN A 165 5.23 -15.87 -0.98
CA ASN A 165 4.59 -17.19 -0.94
C ASN A 165 3.13 -17.13 -0.47
N LYS A 166 2.31 -16.26 -1.05
CA LYS A 166 0.91 -16.04 -0.69
C LYS A 166 0.69 -15.66 0.79
N SER A 167 1.67 -14.99 1.39
CA SER A 167 1.58 -14.45 2.74
C SER A 167 2.18 -13.05 2.83
N PHE A 168 1.83 -12.33 3.88
CA PHE A 168 2.42 -11.03 4.18
C PHE A 168 3.46 -11.20 5.28
N LYS A 169 4.66 -10.67 5.04
CA LYS A 169 5.73 -10.65 6.03
C LYS A 169 6.14 -9.20 6.28
N GLU A 170 6.36 -8.86 7.54
CA GLU A 170 6.98 -7.60 7.93
C GLU A 170 8.46 -7.63 7.48
N ASN A 171 8.89 -6.54 6.86
CA ASN A 171 10.25 -6.41 6.33
C ASN A 171 11.16 -5.75 7.36
#